data_ccfd4a20024afd8060b373cb337dd49d
#
_entry.id   ccfd4a20024afd8060b373cb337dd49d
#
_cell.length_a   1.000
_cell.length_b   1.000
_cell.length_c   1.000
_cell.angle_alpha   90.00
_cell.angle_beta   90.00
_cell.angle_gamma   90.00
#
_symmetry.space_group_name_H-M   'P 1'
#
loop_
_entity.id
_entity.type
_entity.pdbx_description
1 polymer ?
#
loop_
_entity_poly.entity_id
_entity_poly.type
_entity_poly.pdbx_seq_one_letter_code
_entity_poly.pdbx_strand_id
1 'polypeptide(L)'
;MSDYESRKPRTKWNRSQRFRLTAAGREAGRAYRQDIVASRVEAGRKSFDAARIEWAARLALEPTDGLYLGELVDAPRTIPEIAASLDGCGPQPSDVRAAIERLVQVRMMELVEPPPAPPAPPRRW
;
A
#
# COMPACT_ATOMS: atom_id res chain seq x y z
N MET A 1 -10.27 -25.47 20.36
CA MET A 1 -9.57 -25.17 20.21
C MET A 1 -9.20 -23.92 20.37
N SER A 2 -8.49 -23.66 20.24
CA SER A 2 -7.89 -22.67 20.80
C SER A 2 -7.91 -21.42 20.05
N ASP A 3 -7.80 -20.36 20.77
CA ASP A 3 -7.59 -19.07 20.20
C ASP A 3 -6.39 -19.02 19.29
N TYR A 4 -5.53 -19.97 19.46
CA TYR A 4 -4.36 -20.10 18.67
C TYR A 4 -4.68 -20.31 17.20
N GLU A 5 -5.71 -21.06 16.91
CA GLU A 5 -6.10 -21.29 15.53
C GLU A 5 -6.88 -20.14 14.95
N SER A 6 -7.66 -19.45 15.75
CA SER A 6 -8.40 -18.32 15.25
C SER A 6 -7.51 -17.10 15.06
N ARG A 7 -6.32 -17.11 15.65
CA ARG A 7 -5.38 -16.04 15.40
C ARG A 7 -4.45 -16.43 14.32
N LYS A 8 -4.74 -16.09 13.14
CA LYS A 8 -3.76 -16.27 12.08
C LYS A 8 -2.53 -15.47 12.44
N PRO A 9 -1.35 -16.09 12.39
CA PRO A 9 -0.15 -15.32 12.58
C PRO A 9 -0.11 -14.21 11.54
N ARG A 10 0.28 -13.03 11.95
CA ARG A 10 0.47 -11.94 11.01
C ARG A 10 1.52 -12.37 10.02
N THR A 11 1.26 -12.08 8.77
CA THR A 11 2.24 -12.31 7.73
C THR A 11 3.51 -11.58 8.13
N LYS A 12 4.59 -12.32 8.26
CA LYS A 12 5.85 -11.72 8.65
C LYS A 12 6.56 -11.25 7.41
N TRP A 13 6.29 -10.03 7.04
CA TRP A 13 7.04 -9.41 5.96
C TRP A 13 8.30 -8.82 6.55
N ASN A 14 9.43 -9.12 5.96
CA ASN A 14 10.65 -8.47 6.41
C ASN A 14 10.73 -7.07 5.83
N ARG A 15 11.70 -6.31 6.28
CA ARG A 15 11.80 -4.89 5.90
C ARG A 15 12.15 -4.69 4.43
N SER A 16 12.64 -5.71 3.76
CA SER A 16 12.97 -5.61 2.35
C SER A 16 11.88 -6.12 1.43
N GLN A 17 10.76 -6.58 1.99
CA GLN A 17 9.63 -7.01 1.16
C GLN A 17 9.07 -5.82 0.40
N ARG A 18 9.04 -5.93 -0.92
CA ARG A 18 8.48 -4.88 -1.77
C ARG A 18 7.05 -5.22 -2.15
N PHE A 19 6.30 -4.17 -2.39
CA PHE A 19 4.90 -4.28 -2.80
C PHE A 19 4.73 -3.47 -4.08
N ARG A 20 3.85 -3.94 -4.94
CA ARG A 20 3.48 -3.23 -6.15
C ARG A 20 1.97 -3.20 -6.29
N LEU A 21 1.47 -2.31 -7.12
CA LEU A 21 0.04 -2.25 -7.37
C LEU A 21 -0.36 -3.38 -8.32
N THR A 22 -1.53 -3.96 -8.06
CA THR A 22 -2.18 -4.82 -9.05
C THR A 22 -2.72 -3.91 -10.16
N ALA A 23 -3.29 -4.49 -11.22
CA ALA A 23 -3.92 -3.70 -12.26
C ALA A 23 -5.00 -2.79 -11.69
N ALA A 24 -5.85 -3.33 -10.80
CA ALA A 24 -6.90 -2.56 -10.13
C ALA A 24 -6.31 -1.46 -9.26
N GLY A 25 -5.26 -1.78 -8.51
CA GLY A 25 -4.59 -0.79 -7.65
C GLY A 25 -3.95 0.33 -8.45
N ARG A 26 -3.38 0.00 -9.60
CA ARG A 26 -2.75 1.00 -10.46
C ARG A 26 -3.78 1.96 -11.03
N GLU A 27 -4.91 1.42 -11.47
CA GLU A 27 -5.99 2.25 -11.97
C GLU A 27 -6.53 3.17 -10.89
N ALA A 28 -6.77 2.62 -9.70
CA ALA A 28 -7.26 3.40 -8.57
C ALA A 28 -6.26 4.49 -8.16
N GLY A 29 -4.98 4.15 -8.12
CA GLY A 29 -3.94 5.10 -7.75
C GLY A 29 -3.76 6.22 -8.75
N ARG A 30 -3.85 5.90 -10.04
CA ARG A 30 -3.77 6.91 -11.08
C ARG A 30 -4.97 7.85 -11.03
N ALA A 31 -6.15 7.31 -10.85
CA ALA A 31 -7.35 8.13 -10.71
C ALA A 31 -7.23 9.05 -9.51
N TYR A 32 -6.70 8.54 -8.40
CA TYR A 32 -6.49 9.36 -7.22
C TYR A 32 -5.54 10.53 -7.53
N ARG A 33 -4.43 10.26 -8.18
CA ARG A 33 -3.46 11.32 -8.49
C ARG A 33 -3.99 12.32 -9.50
N GLN A 34 -4.64 11.84 -10.55
CA GLN A 34 -5.09 12.71 -11.64
C GLN A 34 -6.34 13.48 -11.28
N ASP A 35 -7.30 12.84 -10.64
CA ASP A 35 -8.61 13.44 -10.42
C ASP A 35 -8.74 14.08 -9.05
N ILE A 36 -8.18 13.44 -8.04
CA ILE A 36 -8.36 13.86 -6.66
C ILE A 36 -7.32 14.88 -6.24
N VAL A 37 -6.05 14.54 -6.45
CA VAL A 37 -4.95 15.42 -6.04
C VAL A 37 -4.97 16.71 -6.88
N ALA A 38 -5.25 16.58 -8.18
CA ALA A 38 -5.33 17.74 -9.04
C ALA A 38 -6.45 18.70 -8.63
N SER A 39 -7.57 18.15 -8.17
CA SER A 39 -8.70 18.99 -7.75
C SER A 39 -8.35 19.87 -6.55
N ARG A 40 -7.40 19.46 -5.74
CA ARG A 40 -6.96 20.26 -4.60
C ARG A 40 -6.34 21.57 -5.04
N VAL A 41 -5.61 21.55 -6.13
CA VAL A 41 -4.96 22.74 -6.65
C VAL A 41 -6.00 23.71 -7.21
N GLU A 42 -7.02 23.18 -7.90
CA GLU A 42 -8.01 24.00 -8.56
C GLU A 42 -9.12 24.49 -7.63
N ALA A 43 -9.62 23.64 -6.75
CA ALA A 43 -10.83 23.92 -5.99
C ALA A 43 -10.63 23.94 -4.47
N GLY A 44 -9.43 23.75 -4.00
CA GLY A 44 -9.11 23.85 -2.60
C GLY A 44 -9.34 22.58 -1.79
N ARG A 45 -9.03 22.68 -0.49
CA ARG A 45 -9.01 21.52 0.39
C ARG A 45 -10.36 20.85 0.59
N LYS A 46 -11.42 21.66 0.65
CA LYS A 46 -12.74 21.13 0.89
C LYS A 46 -13.20 20.21 -0.24
N SER A 47 -12.95 20.64 -1.47
CA SER A 47 -13.29 19.84 -2.65
C SER A 47 -12.40 18.59 -2.72
N PHE A 48 -11.16 18.72 -2.32
CA PHE A 48 -10.25 17.59 -2.28
C PHE A 48 -10.76 16.51 -1.32
N ASP A 49 -11.17 16.91 -0.11
CA ASP A 49 -11.65 15.95 0.87
C ASP A 49 -12.94 15.26 0.40
N ALA A 50 -13.87 16.00 -0.16
CA ALA A 50 -15.12 15.43 -0.67
C ALA A 50 -14.83 14.44 -1.81
N ALA A 51 -13.97 14.80 -2.73
CA ALA A 51 -13.62 13.95 -3.86
C ALA A 51 -12.90 12.68 -3.41
N ARG A 52 -12.05 12.81 -2.41
CA ARG A 52 -11.33 11.68 -1.85
C ARG A 52 -12.26 10.68 -1.20
N ILE A 53 -13.23 11.18 -0.44
CA ILE A 53 -14.22 10.33 0.22
C ILE A 53 -15.05 9.59 -0.81
N GLU A 54 -15.49 10.30 -1.85
CA GLU A 54 -16.28 9.68 -2.92
C GLU A 54 -15.47 8.62 -3.68
N TRP A 55 -14.22 8.93 -4.00
CA TRP A 55 -13.33 7.97 -4.65
C TRP A 55 -13.21 6.69 -3.82
N ALA A 56 -12.96 6.82 -2.52
CA ALA A 56 -12.82 5.68 -1.63
C ALA A 56 -14.11 4.87 -1.53
N ALA A 57 -15.23 5.55 -1.43
CA ALA A 57 -16.53 4.87 -1.32
C ALA A 57 -16.82 4.00 -2.55
N ARG A 58 -16.51 4.52 -3.73
CA ARG A 58 -16.74 3.77 -4.97
C ARG A 58 -15.93 2.49 -5.05
N LEU A 59 -14.76 2.49 -4.42
CA LEU A 59 -13.84 1.37 -4.48
C LEU A 59 -13.88 0.52 -3.22
N ALA A 60 -14.75 0.85 -2.27
CA ALA A 60 -14.81 0.20 -0.96
C ALA A 60 -13.46 0.28 -0.22
N LEU A 61 -12.80 1.43 -0.33
CA LEU A 61 -11.54 1.70 0.32
C LEU A 61 -11.71 2.77 1.38
N GLU A 62 -10.65 3.00 2.14
CA GLU A 62 -10.61 4.11 3.07
C GLU A 62 -10.10 5.37 2.36
N PRO A 63 -10.54 6.57 2.76
CA PRO A 63 -10.07 7.78 2.11
C PRO A 63 -8.55 7.96 2.13
N THR A 64 -7.88 7.45 3.17
CA THR A 64 -6.43 7.55 3.28
C THR A 64 -5.70 6.56 2.39
N ASP A 65 -6.39 5.57 1.84
CA ASP A 65 -5.74 4.55 1.00
C ASP A 65 -5.10 5.15 -0.25
N GLY A 66 -5.63 6.27 -0.72
CA GLY A 66 -5.05 6.95 -1.87
C GLY A 66 -3.60 7.34 -1.67
N LEU A 67 -3.22 7.69 -0.44
CA LEU A 67 -1.83 8.02 -0.14
C LEU A 67 -0.92 6.83 -0.41
N TYR A 68 -1.34 5.65 0.03
CA TYR A 68 -0.52 4.45 -0.12
C TYR A 68 -0.48 3.98 -1.57
N LEU A 69 -1.60 4.01 -2.24
CA LEU A 69 -1.64 3.65 -3.66
C LEU A 69 -0.78 4.60 -4.48
N GLY A 70 -0.85 5.90 -4.17
CA GLY A 70 -0.05 6.88 -4.86
C GLY A 70 1.46 6.65 -4.75
N GLU A 71 1.89 6.13 -3.58
CA GLU A 71 3.30 5.86 -3.36
C GLU A 71 3.85 4.75 -4.25
N LEU A 72 2.99 3.87 -4.75
CA LEU A 72 3.41 2.73 -5.54
C LEU A 72 3.11 2.86 -7.03
N VAL A 73 2.54 3.99 -7.46
CA VAL A 73 2.18 4.16 -8.87
C VAL A 73 3.41 4.09 -9.77
N ASP A 74 4.51 4.66 -9.35
CA ASP A 74 5.71 4.74 -10.17
C ASP A 74 6.64 3.54 -10.03
N ALA A 75 6.70 2.93 -8.87
CA ALA A 75 7.64 1.84 -8.63
C ALA A 75 7.24 1.04 -7.38
N PRO A 76 7.64 -0.23 -7.32
CA PRO A 76 7.48 -1.01 -6.10
C PRO A 76 8.28 -0.39 -4.94
N ARG A 77 7.75 -0.51 -3.73
CA ARG A 77 8.42 0.03 -2.55
C ARG A 77 8.26 -0.92 -1.37
N THR A 78 9.15 -0.78 -0.40
CA THR A 78 9.05 -1.48 0.89
C THR A 78 8.21 -0.65 1.85
N ILE A 79 7.75 -1.27 2.94
CA ILE A 79 7.02 -0.54 3.97
C ILE A 79 7.85 0.59 4.57
N PRO A 80 9.13 0.38 4.92
CA PRO A 80 9.95 1.49 5.42
C PRO A 80 10.08 2.65 4.44
N GLU A 81 10.17 2.36 3.14
CA GLU A 81 10.23 3.41 2.13
C GLU A 81 8.94 4.22 2.08
N ILE A 82 7.81 3.53 2.16
CA ILE A 82 6.50 4.20 2.17
C ILE A 82 6.36 5.05 3.43
N ALA A 83 6.72 4.49 4.57
CA ALA A 83 6.63 5.21 5.84
C ALA A 83 7.50 6.45 5.85
N ALA A 84 8.71 6.36 5.29
CA ALA A 84 9.61 7.50 5.21
C ALA A 84 9.05 8.60 4.30
N SER A 85 8.47 8.19 3.17
CA SER A 85 7.87 9.13 2.22
C SER A 85 6.67 9.85 2.81
N LEU A 86 5.91 9.18 3.66
CA LEU A 86 4.71 9.75 4.29
C LEU A 86 4.98 10.37 5.65
N ASP A 87 6.22 10.45 6.06
CA ASP A 87 6.59 11.04 7.33
C ASP A 87 6.10 12.49 7.38
N GLY A 88 5.40 12.83 8.45
CA GLY A 88 4.83 14.16 8.58
C GLY A 88 3.49 14.35 7.87
N CYS A 89 3.01 13.35 7.15
CA CYS A 89 1.73 13.43 6.45
C CYS A 89 0.56 12.88 7.27
N GLY A 90 0.83 12.41 8.47
CA GLY A 90 -0.21 11.94 9.39
C GLY A 90 -0.06 10.48 9.81
N PRO A 91 0.08 9.52 8.88
CA PRO A 91 0.15 8.12 9.28
C PRO A 91 1.40 7.81 10.10
N GLN A 92 1.21 7.00 11.12
CA GLN A 92 2.33 6.46 11.90
C GLN A 92 2.85 5.19 11.20
N PRO A 93 4.08 4.76 11.49
CA PRO A 93 4.60 3.53 10.86
C PRO A 93 3.72 2.31 11.04
N SER A 94 3.08 2.16 12.20
CA SER A 94 2.16 1.04 12.42
C SER A 94 0.92 1.14 11.54
N ASP A 95 0.46 2.36 11.25
CA ASP A 95 -0.69 2.58 10.38
C ASP A 95 -0.34 2.21 8.95
N VAL A 96 0.88 2.51 8.52
CA VAL A 96 1.35 2.17 7.18
C VAL A 96 1.29 0.66 6.98
N ARG A 97 1.82 -0.11 7.93
CA ARG A 97 1.80 -1.56 7.82
C ARG A 97 0.38 -2.10 7.76
N ALA A 98 -0.49 -1.62 8.63
CA ALA A 98 -1.88 -2.07 8.66
C ALA A 98 -2.59 -1.77 7.34
N ALA A 99 -2.35 -0.59 6.79
CA ALA A 99 -2.95 -0.21 5.51
C ALA A 99 -2.44 -1.09 4.37
N ILE A 100 -1.15 -1.38 4.32
CA ILE A 100 -0.58 -2.24 3.30
C ILE A 100 -1.17 -3.65 3.41
N GLU A 101 -1.28 -4.19 4.62
CA GLU A 101 -1.88 -5.50 4.82
C GLU A 101 -3.31 -5.54 4.28
N ARG A 102 -4.09 -4.51 4.58
CA ARG A 102 -5.47 -4.43 4.10
C ARG A 102 -5.54 -4.31 2.58
N LEU A 103 -4.69 -3.48 1.99
CA LEU A 103 -4.68 -3.28 0.54
C LEU A 103 -4.24 -4.54 -0.20
N VAL A 104 -3.37 -5.34 0.39
CA VAL A 104 -3.03 -6.65 -0.16
C VAL A 104 -4.24 -7.57 -0.10
N GLN A 105 -4.98 -7.56 1.01
CA GLN A 105 -6.17 -8.40 1.16
C GLN A 105 -7.25 -8.07 0.15
N VAL A 106 -7.44 -6.80 -0.16
CA VAL A 106 -8.45 -6.39 -1.14
C VAL A 106 -7.90 -6.37 -2.56
N ARG A 107 -6.69 -6.87 -2.75
CA ARG A 107 -6.08 -7.06 -4.07
C ARG A 107 -5.80 -5.77 -4.83
N MET A 108 -5.54 -4.72 -4.12
CA MET A 108 -5.04 -3.47 -4.72
C MET A 108 -3.52 -3.47 -4.78
N MET A 109 -2.90 -4.24 -3.90
CA MET A 109 -1.45 -4.41 -3.87
C MET A 109 -1.11 -5.89 -3.86
N GLU A 110 0.07 -6.22 -4.34
CA GLU A 110 0.59 -7.58 -4.29
C GLU A 110 2.06 -7.54 -3.94
N LEU A 111 2.55 -8.64 -3.39
CA LEU A 111 3.95 -8.75 -3.03
C LEU A 111 4.77 -8.98 -4.29
N VAL A 112 5.90 -8.28 -4.36
CA VAL A 112 6.88 -8.55 -5.40
C VAL A 112 7.73 -9.70 -4.90
N GLU A 113 7.69 -10.81 -5.60
CA GLU A 113 8.52 -11.93 -5.21
C GLU A 113 9.98 -11.56 -5.40
N PRO A 114 10.81 -11.80 -4.37
CA PRO A 114 12.22 -11.58 -4.56
C PRO A 114 12.73 -12.54 -5.63
N PRO A 115 13.76 -12.16 -6.39
CA PRO A 115 14.35 -13.09 -7.34
C PRO A 115 14.72 -14.36 -6.60
N PRO A 116 14.59 -15.53 -7.23
CA PRO A 116 14.94 -16.76 -6.55
C PRO A 116 16.38 -16.67 -6.05
N ALA A 117 16.56 -17.08 -4.81
CA ALA A 117 17.89 -17.07 -4.23
C ALA A 117 18.81 -17.92 -5.11
N PRO A 118 20.03 -17.46 -5.39
CA PRO A 118 20.95 -18.28 -6.14
C PRO A 118 21.13 -19.60 -5.39
N PRO A 119 21.26 -20.71 -6.11
CA PRO A 119 21.45 -21.99 -5.43
C PRO A 119 22.67 -21.90 -4.53
N ALA A 120 22.53 -22.47 -3.34
CA ALA A 120 23.63 -22.46 -2.41
C ALA A 120 24.83 -23.10 -3.07
N PRO A 121 26.03 -22.53 -2.91
CA PRO A 121 27.22 -23.17 -3.47
C PRO A 121 27.35 -24.55 -2.87
N PRO A 122 27.81 -25.52 -3.66
CA PRO A 122 28.00 -26.86 -3.13
C PRO A 122 28.96 -26.80 -1.94
N ARG A 123 28.59 -27.53 -0.92
CA ARG A 123 29.46 -27.58 0.26
C ARG A 123 30.77 -28.19 -0.12
N ARG A 124 31.79 -27.56 0.37
CA ARG A 124 33.12 -28.14 0.22
C ARG A 124 33.45 -28.92 1.45
N TRP A 125 33.89 -30.09 1.23
CA TRP A 125 34.31 -30.97 2.32
C TRP A 125 35.76 -31.28 2.17
#